data_9736239cf7d924f6cc2f829acecb9e7f
#
_entry.id   9736239cf7d924f6cc2f829acecb9e7f
#
_cell.length_a   1.000
_cell.length_b   1.000
_cell.length_c   1.000
_cell.angle_alpha   90.00
_cell.angle_beta   90.00
_cell.angle_gamma   90.00
#
_symmetry.space_group_name_H-M   'P 1'
#
loop_
_entity.id
_entity.type
_entity.pdbx_description
1 polymer ?
#
loop_
_entity_poly.entity_id
_entity_poly.type
_entity_poly.pdbx_seq_one_letter_code
_entity_poly.pdbx_strand_id
1 'polypeptide(L)'
;MSREIDATDKKILQELESNGRLSIVELAQRVNLTNTPCSERVKRLERSGHITGYRATLDMEKLGLGHLTLVQVSLSATGGDNSLDAFNKAVREIPEVESCLLTAGSFDYMLTVRTRDMRHFRDVLGDKINLLPGIMQTHSFAVMEVVK
;
A
#
# COMPACT_ATOMS: atom_id res chain seq x y z
N MET A 1 11.35 -13.70 -23.01
CA MET A 1 11.41 -12.26 -23.26
C MET A 1 10.05 -11.65 -22.96
N SER A 2 9.95 -10.80 -21.95
CA SER A 2 8.73 -10.03 -21.68
C SER A 2 8.53 -9.06 -22.85
N ARG A 3 7.45 -9.21 -23.59
CA ARG A 3 7.10 -8.28 -24.67
C ARG A 3 6.84 -6.92 -24.01
N GLU A 4 7.53 -5.90 -24.47
CA GLU A 4 7.38 -4.52 -23.99
C GLU A 4 5.92 -4.08 -24.10
N ILE A 5 5.40 -3.39 -23.07
CA ILE A 5 4.01 -2.90 -23.07
C ILE A 5 3.87 -1.76 -24.09
N ASP A 6 2.88 -1.87 -24.97
CA ASP A 6 2.58 -0.87 -25.99
C ASP A 6 1.63 0.25 -25.47
N ALA A 7 1.35 1.23 -26.33
CA ALA A 7 0.47 2.35 -25.97
C ALA A 7 -0.96 1.90 -25.60
N THR A 8 -1.46 0.84 -26.23
CA THR A 8 -2.78 0.28 -25.93
C THR A 8 -2.78 -0.41 -24.57
N ASP A 9 -1.71 -1.15 -24.24
CA ASP A 9 -1.55 -1.76 -22.92
C ASP A 9 -1.52 -0.70 -21.81
N LYS A 10 -0.79 0.39 -22.01
CA LYS A 10 -0.76 1.53 -21.07
C LYS A 10 -2.15 2.13 -20.86
N LYS A 11 -2.95 2.26 -21.92
CA LYS A 11 -4.32 2.75 -21.83
C LYS A 11 -5.22 1.78 -21.06
N ILE A 12 -5.09 0.48 -21.29
CA ILE A 12 -5.79 -0.55 -20.50
C ILE A 12 -5.47 -0.42 -19.01
N LEU A 13 -4.19 -0.29 -18.67
CA LEU A 13 -3.76 -0.13 -17.28
C LEU A 13 -4.35 1.13 -16.63
N GLN A 14 -4.36 2.27 -17.31
CA GLN A 14 -4.96 3.53 -16.84
C GLN A 14 -6.47 3.42 -16.58
N GLU A 15 -7.21 2.78 -17.50
CA GLU A 15 -8.64 2.56 -17.34
C GLU A 15 -8.95 1.65 -16.15
N LEU A 16 -8.20 0.56 -16.00
CA LEU A 16 -8.36 -0.38 -14.88
C LEU A 16 -7.88 0.18 -13.54
N GLU A 17 -6.87 1.04 -13.53
CA GLU A 17 -6.43 1.76 -12.33
C GLU A 17 -7.54 2.70 -11.83
N SER A 18 -8.23 3.38 -12.75
CA SER A 18 -9.36 4.27 -12.42
C SER A 18 -10.62 3.50 -12.01
N ASN A 19 -10.89 2.37 -12.63
CA ASN A 19 -12.04 1.52 -12.34
C ASN A 19 -11.72 0.04 -12.61
N GLY A 20 -11.29 -0.67 -11.57
CA GLY A 20 -10.97 -2.09 -11.64
C GLY A 20 -12.18 -3.02 -11.86
N ARG A 21 -13.41 -2.50 -11.89
CA ARG A 21 -14.63 -3.27 -12.14
C ARG A 21 -15.17 -3.15 -13.56
N LEU A 22 -14.45 -2.49 -14.48
CA LEU A 22 -14.87 -2.45 -15.88
C LEU A 22 -15.01 -3.88 -16.44
N SER A 23 -16.13 -4.14 -17.12
CA SER A 23 -16.26 -5.35 -17.91
C SER A 23 -15.31 -5.30 -19.12
N ILE A 24 -14.98 -6.46 -19.68
CA ILE A 24 -14.15 -6.51 -20.89
C ILE A 24 -14.81 -5.76 -22.07
N VAL A 25 -16.14 -5.78 -22.14
CA VAL A 25 -16.90 -5.04 -23.17
C VAL A 25 -16.69 -3.53 -23.02
N GLU A 26 -16.87 -3.00 -21.82
CA GLU A 26 -16.70 -1.57 -21.53
C GLU A 26 -15.22 -1.14 -21.73
N LEU A 27 -14.28 -1.95 -21.25
CA LEU A 27 -12.86 -1.67 -21.41
C LEU A 27 -12.46 -1.65 -22.90
N ALA A 28 -12.89 -2.65 -23.67
CA ALA A 28 -12.61 -2.75 -25.11
C ALA A 28 -13.10 -1.52 -25.86
N GLN A 29 -14.31 -1.03 -25.56
CA GLN A 29 -14.84 0.21 -26.13
C GLN A 29 -13.95 1.42 -25.83
N ARG A 30 -13.51 1.56 -24.59
CA ARG A 30 -12.67 2.69 -24.15
C ARG A 30 -11.28 2.72 -24.79
N VAL A 31 -10.74 1.53 -25.09
CA VAL A 31 -9.41 1.40 -25.67
C VAL A 31 -9.43 1.13 -27.18
N ASN A 32 -10.61 1.23 -27.82
CA ASN A 32 -10.83 1.01 -29.25
C ASN A 32 -10.37 -0.39 -29.72
N LEU A 33 -10.75 -1.42 -28.98
CA LEU A 33 -10.53 -2.82 -29.33
C LEU A 33 -11.86 -3.59 -29.42
N THR A 34 -11.83 -4.76 -30.01
CA THR A 34 -12.87 -5.77 -29.82
C THR A 34 -12.60 -6.58 -28.56
N ASN A 35 -13.61 -7.30 -28.08
CA ASN A 35 -13.56 -7.97 -26.78
C ASN A 35 -12.44 -9.01 -26.66
N THR A 36 -12.22 -9.82 -27.67
CA THR A 36 -11.22 -10.90 -27.64
C THR A 36 -9.79 -10.35 -27.48
N PRO A 37 -9.26 -9.46 -28.35
CA PRO A 37 -7.91 -8.93 -28.16
C PRO A 37 -7.77 -8.10 -26.87
N CYS A 38 -8.85 -7.44 -26.42
CA CYS A 38 -8.83 -6.74 -25.14
C CYS A 38 -8.64 -7.73 -23.96
N SER A 39 -9.43 -8.80 -23.94
CA SER A 39 -9.33 -9.85 -22.89
C SER A 39 -7.96 -10.52 -22.90
N GLU A 40 -7.39 -10.82 -24.08
CA GLU A 40 -6.06 -11.41 -24.18
C GLU A 40 -4.96 -10.51 -23.65
N ARG A 41 -5.06 -9.18 -23.89
CA ARG A 41 -4.12 -8.20 -23.37
C ARG A 41 -4.22 -8.09 -21.83
N VAL A 42 -5.42 -8.03 -21.27
CA VAL A 42 -5.63 -8.01 -19.81
C VAL A 42 -5.00 -9.25 -19.17
N LYS A 43 -5.32 -10.45 -19.66
CA LYS A 43 -4.75 -11.72 -19.15
C LYS A 43 -3.21 -11.75 -19.25
N ARG A 44 -2.64 -11.15 -20.31
CA ARG A 44 -1.19 -11.05 -20.47
C ARG A 44 -0.60 -10.10 -19.42
N LEU A 45 -1.23 -8.93 -19.17
CA LEU A 45 -0.79 -7.95 -18.18
C LEU A 45 -0.87 -8.50 -16.75
N GLU A 46 -1.88 -9.31 -16.45
CA GLU A 46 -2.00 -10.06 -15.21
C GLU A 46 -0.87 -11.09 -15.06
N ARG A 47 -0.68 -11.96 -16.07
CA ARG A 47 0.38 -12.99 -16.03
C ARG A 47 1.80 -12.42 -15.97
N SER A 48 2.03 -11.26 -16.57
CA SER A 48 3.33 -10.58 -16.56
C SER A 48 3.56 -9.73 -15.31
N GLY A 49 2.58 -9.66 -14.39
CA GLY A 49 2.68 -8.92 -13.14
C GLY A 49 2.55 -7.40 -13.27
N HIS A 50 2.17 -6.87 -14.44
CA HIS A 50 1.85 -5.45 -14.58
C HIS A 50 0.55 -5.10 -13.85
N ILE A 51 -0.41 -6.03 -13.81
CA ILE A 51 -1.56 -6.00 -12.92
C ILE A 51 -1.29 -7.00 -11.80
N THR A 52 -1.10 -6.48 -10.59
CA THR A 52 -0.79 -7.29 -9.40
C THR A 52 -2.03 -7.75 -8.66
N GLY A 53 -3.19 -7.20 -9.00
CA GLY A 53 -4.46 -7.54 -8.39
C GLY A 53 -5.50 -6.44 -8.54
N TYR A 54 -6.67 -6.70 -7.99
CA TYR A 54 -7.80 -5.77 -7.95
C TYR A 54 -8.28 -5.66 -6.50
N ARG A 55 -8.57 -4.46 -6.05
CA ARG A 55 -9.06 -4.24 -4.67
C ARG A 55 -10.18 -3.21 -4.66
N ALA A 56 -11.08 -3.33 -3.69
CA ALA A 56 -12.06 -2.30 -3.39
C ALA A 56 -11.40 -1.12 -2.65
N THR A 57 -11.80 0.09 -2.98
CA THR A 57 -11.52 1.27 -2.15
C THR A 57 -12.62 1.39 -1.11
N LEU A 58 -12.25 1.46 0.17
CA LEU A 58 -13.16 1.47 1.29
C LEU A 58 -13.23 2.86 1.93
N ASP A 59 -14.42 3.24 2.35
CA ASP A 59 -14.64 4.42 3.19
C ASP A 59 -14.30 4.05 4.65
N MET A 60 -13.12 4.43 5.08
CA MET A 60 -12.60 4.08 6.41
C MET A 60 -13.35 4.75 7.55
N GLU A 61 -13.93 5.94 7.31
CA GLU A 61 -14.76 6.61 8.33
C GLU A 61 -16.04 5.82 8.59
N LYS A 62 -16.72 5.34 7.54
CA LYS A 62 -17.90 4.48 7.68
C LYS A 62 -17.60 3.14 8.35
N LEU A 63 -16.37 2.68 8.27
CA LEU A 63 -15.91 1.47 8.99
C LEU A 63 -15.49 1.77 10.44
N GLY A 64 -15.59 3.03 10.90
CA GLY A 64 -15.15 3.43 12.23
C GLY A 64 -13.63 3.46 12.39
N LEU A 65 -12.87 3.56 11.29
CA LEU A 65 -11.41 3.58 11.25
C LEU A 65 -10.89 4.89 10.63
N GLY A 66 -11.54 6.02 10.93
CA GLY A 66 -11.23 7.32 10.32
C GLY A 66 -9.90 7.94 10.76
N HIS A 67 -9.32 7.48 11.88
CA HIS A 67 -8.08 8.08 12.39
C HIS A 67 -6.85 7.52 11.70
N LEU A 68 -6.11 8.40 11.01
CA LEU A 68 -4.87 8.08 10.29
C LEU A 68 -3.69 8.78 10.95
N THR A 69 -2.61 8.04 11.21
CA THR A 69 -1.36 8.57 11.74
C THR A 69 -0.18 8.11 10.89
N LEU A 70 0.73 9.02 10.60
CA LEU A 70 2.04 8.69 10.04
C LEU A 70 3.03 8.54 11.19
N VAL A 71 3.83 7.47 11.18
CA VAL A 71 4.84 7.22 12.23
C VAL A 71 6.20 7.04 11.58
N GLN A 72 7.10 7.96 11.86
CA GLN A 72 8.52 7.81 11.55
C GLN A 72 9.15 6.88 12.58
N VAL A 73 9.94 5.94 12.12
CA VAL A 73 10.66 4.99 12.96
C VAL A 73 12.14 5.08 12.66
N SER A 74 12.94 5.22 13.72
CA SER A 74 14.39 5.07 13.65
C SER A 74 14.81 3.84 14.40
N LEU A 75 15.66 3.02 13.78
CA LEU A 75 16.19 1.81 14.38
C LEU A 75 17.58 2.05 14.96
N SER A 76 17.94 1.24 15.93
CA SER A 76 19.28 1.25 16.53
C SER A 76 20.30 0.69 15.52
N ALA A 77 21.42 1.39 15.34
CA ALA A 77 22.51 0.96 14.47
C ALA A 77 23.22 -0.35 14.93
N THR A 78 22.95 -0.80 16.16
CA THR A 78 23.66 -1.92 16.78
C THR A 78 23.20 -3.32 16.32
N GLY A 79 22.13 -3.40 15.51
CA GLY A 79 21.51 -4.70 15.14
C GLY A 79 21.96 -5.31 13.81
N GLY A 80 22.67 -4.58 12.95
CA GLY A 80 23.03 -5.05 11.60
C GLY A 80 21.83 -5.47 10.73
N ASP A 81 22.08 -6.19 9.64
CA ASP A 81 21.04 -6.65 8.69
C ASP A 81 19.96 -7.51 9.35
N ASN A 82 20.30 -8.28 10.38
CA ASN A 82 19.33 -9.11 11.12
C ASN A 82 18.25 -8.30 11.83
N SER A 83 18.52 -7.04 12.21
CA SER A 83 17.51 -6.20 12.88
C SER A 83 16.46 -5.67 11.91
N LEU A 84 16.86 -5.35 10.67
CA LEU A 84 15.93 -4.94 9.61
C LEU A 84 14.97 -6.08 9.25
N ASP A 85 15.48 -7.29 9.09
CA ASP A 85 14.65 -8.45 8.78
C ASP A 85 13.68 -8.80 9.91
N ALA A 86 14.14 -8.72 11.16
CA ALA A 86 13.30 -8.94 12.33
C ALA A 86 12.19 -7.89 12.43
N PHE A 87 12.51 -6.61 12.22
CA PHE A 87 11.54 -5.52 12.17
C PHE A 87 10.54 -5.72 11.01
N ASN A 88 11.04 -5.97 9.80
CA ASN A 88 10.22 -6.18 8.61
C ASN A 88 9.22 -7.35 8.76
N LYS A 89 9.64 -8.42 9.44
CA LYS A 89 8.75 -9.54 9.75
C LYS A 89 7.70 -9.17 10.78
N ALA A 90 8.11 -8.55 11.87
CA ALA A 90 7.22 -8.23 12.99
C ALA A 90 6.19 -7.16 12.64
N VAL A 91 6.55 -6.12 11.87
CA VAL A 91 5.62 -5.04 11.50
C VAL A 91 4.47 -5.52 10.62
N ARG A 92 4.68 -6.58 9.83
CA ARG A 92 3.64 -7.19 8.98
C ARG A 92 2.51 -7.84 9.77
N GLU A 93 2.77 -8.22 11.02
CA GLU A 93 1.79 -8.85 11.90
C GLU A 93 0.89 -7.84 12.63
N ILE A 94 1.14 -6.53 12.45
CA ILE A 94 0.32 -5.48 13.07
C ILE A 94 -0.78 -5.05 12.08
N PRO A 95 -2.04 -5.45 12.29
CA PRO A 95 -3.12 -5.17 11.33
C PRO A 95 -3.46 -3.68 11.20
N GLU A 96 -3.17 -2.87 12.20
CA GLU A 96 -3.39 -1.42 12.17
C GLU A 96 -2.35 -0.69 11.29
N VAL A 97 -1.24 -1.34 10.93
CA VAL A 97 -0.23 -0.79 10.02
C VAL A 97 -0.65 -1.10 8.59
N GLU A 98 -1.15 -0.10 7.86
CA GLU A 98 -1.57 -0.22 6.46
C GLU A 98 -0.40 -0.28 5.49
N SER A 99 0.67 0.46 5.78
CA SER A 99 1.90 0.46 4.99
C SER A 99 3.14 0.68 5.85
N CYS A 100 4.25 0.14 5.39
CA CYS A 100 5.56 0.29 6.00
C CYS A 100 6.58 0.50 4.87
N LEU A 101 7.20 1.65 4.81
CA LEU A 101 8.13 2.06 3.76
C LEU A 101 9.51 2.29 4.35
N LEU A 102 10.52 1.55 3.87
CA LEU A 102 11.92 1.87 4.16
C LEU A 102 12.31 3.13 3.38
N THR A 103 12.90 4.08 4.06
CA THR A 103 13.25 5.39 3.50
C THR A 103 14.76 5.64 3.55
N ALA A 104 15.24 6.46 2.63
CA ALA A 104 16.58 7.01 2.70
C ALA A 104 16.49 8.44 3.21
N GLY A 105 16.95 8.71 4.45
CA GLY A 105 16.83 10.02 5.06
C GLY A 105 17.20 10.03 6.54
N SER A 106 16.57 10.92 7.30
CA SER A 106 16.83 11.11 8.73
C SER A 106 16.19 10.07 9.64
N PHE A 107 15.38 9.17 9.10
CA PHE A 107 14.74 8.05 9.79
C PHE A 107 14.67 6.84 8.85
N ASP A 108 14.46 5.66 9.38
CA ASP A 108 14.54 4.42 8.61
C ASP A 108 13.21 4.01 7.97
N TYR A 109 12.11 4.14 8.67
CA TYR A 109 10.80 3.73 8.16
C TYR A 109 9.71 4.79 8.35
N MET A 110 8.79 4.83 7.38
CA MET A 110 7.52 5.53 7.51
C MET A 110 6.39 4.48 7.55
N LEU A 111 5.63 4.50 8.63
CA LEU A 111 4.42 3.69 8.77
C LEU A 111 3.18 4.55 8.53
N THR A 112 2.17 3.95 7.91
CA THR A 112 0.81 4.48 7.89
C THR A 112 -0.03 3.63 8.82
N VAL A 113 -0.57 4.22 9.88
CA VAL A 113 -1.29 3.52 10.94
C VAL A 113 -2.74 3.98 10.96
N ARG A 114 -3.65 3.02 10.84
CA ARG A 114 -5.10 3.26 10.81
C ARG A 114 -5.74 2.77 12.09
N THR A 115 -6.47 3.66 12.76
CA THR A 115 -7.12 3.36 14.04
C THR A 115 -8.50 4.00 14.12
N ARG A 116 -9.25 3.67 15.16
CA ARG A 116 -10.59 4.26 15.39
C ARG A 116 -10.50 5.72 15.82
N ASP A 117 -9.57 6.00 16.73
CA ASP A 117 -9.37 7.31 17.34
C ASP A 117 -7.94 7.43 17.90
N MET A 118 -7.61 8.58 18.47
CA MET A 118 -6.31 8.85 19.08
C MET A 118 -6.01 7.96 20.28
N ARG A 119 -7.01 7.54 21.05
CA ARG A 119 -6.82 6.63 22.19
C ARG A 119 -6.38 5.26 21.69
N HIS A 120 -7.08 4.71 20.70
CA HIS A 120 -6.70 3.45 20.07
C HIS A 120 -5.30 3.54 19.45
N PHE A 121 -4.97 4.66 18.80
CA PHE A 121 -3.61 4.87 18.27
C PHE A 121 -2.55 4.82 19.36
N ARG A 122 -2.77 5.50 20.49
CA ARG A 122 -1.85 5.48 21.64
C ARG A 122 -1.61 4.05 22.16
N ASP A 123 -2.67 3.24 22.23
CA ASP A 123 -2.57 1.86 22.68
C ASP A 123 -1.78 1.01 21.66
N VAL A 124 -2.06 1.15 20.35
CA VAL A 124 -1.31 0.49 19.28
C VAL A 124 0.17 0.91 19.26
N LEU A 125 0.46 2.20 19.45
CA LEU A 125 1.83 2.70 19.50
C LEU A 125 2.60 2.08 20.68
N GLY A 126 2.01 2.09 21.89
CA GLY A 126 2.65 1.58 23.10
C GLY A 126 2.77 0.07 23.14
N ASP A 127 1.69 -0.64 22.81
CA ASP A 127 1.59 -2.08 23.01
C ASP A 127 2.09 -2.91 21.83
N LYS A 128 2.20 -2.30 20.64
CA LYS A 128 2.60 -3.00 19.41
C LYS A 128 3.80 -2.36 18.72
N ILE A 129 3.73 -1.08 18.31
CA ILE A 129 4.76 -0.46 17.48
C ILE A 129 6.06 -0.27 18.27
N ASN A 130 6.01 0.31 19.46
CA ASN A 130 7.21 0.55 20.27
C ASN A 130 7.88 -0.73 20.77
N LEU A 131 7.21 -1.87 20.68
CA LEU A 131 7.76 -3.19 21.01
C LEU A 131 8.40 -3.90 19.81
N LEU A 132 8.35 -3.32 18.62
CA LEU A 132 9.01 -3.89 17.45
C LEU A 132 10.53 -3.96 17.63
N PRO A 133 11.18 -5.01 17.08
CA PRO A 133 12.61 -5.19 17.23
C PRO A 133 13.43 -4.00 16.71
N GLY A 134 14.42 -3.58 17.50
CA GLY A 134 15.39 -2.57 17.12
C GLY A 134 14.92 -1.13 17.13
N ILE A 135 13.68 -0.83 17.55
CA ILE A 135 13.21 0.55 17.63
C ILE A 135 14.06 1.34 18.63
N MET A 136 14.60 2.46 18.15
CA MET A 136 15.29 3.46 18.97
C MET A 136 14.35 4.64 19.25
N GLN A 137 13.62 5.11 18.24
CA GLN A 137 12.77 6.30 18.35
C GLN A 137 11.61 6.24 17.35
N THR A 138 10.47 6.81 17.78
CA THR A 138 9.32 7.04 16.90
C THR A 138 8.84 8.49 17.01
N HIS A 139 8.40 9.05 15.87
CA HIS A 139 7.68 10.33 15.82
C HIS A 139 6.36 10.12 15.11
N SER A 140 5.28 10.58 15.74
CA SER A 140 3.91 10.38 15.24
C SER A 140 3.31 11.70 14.77
N PHE A 141 2.64 11.65 13.61
CA PHE A 141 1.96 12.79 13.00
C PHE A 141 0.52 12.39 12.71
N ALA A 142 -0.43 12.93 13.48
CA ALA A 142 -1.84 12.73 13.18
C ALA A 142 -2.19 13.46 11.87
N VAL A 143 -2.79 12.73 10.93
CA VAL A 143 -3.25 13.29 9.67
C VAL A 143 -4.55 14.04 9.94
N MET A 144 -4.59 15.33 9.64
CA MET A 144 -5.77 16.16 9.83
C MET A 144 -6.77 16.00 8.67
N GLU A 145 -6.25 15.86 7.44
CA GLU A 145 -7.04 15.72 6.22
C GLU A 145 -6.25 15.00 5.16
N VAL A 146 -6.90 14.12 4.40
CA VAL A 146 -6.36 13.53 3.17
C VAL A 146 -6.84 14.38 2.01
N VAL A 147 -5.96 15.17 1.42
CA VAL A 147 -6.31 16.14 0.36
C VAL A 147 -6.43 15.47 -1.02
N LYS A 148 -5.74 14.31 -1.23
CA LYS A 148 -5.73 13.58 -2.51
C LYS A 148 -5.53 12.10 -2.28
#